data_acac28b1aeacb760a82ec3fcd9f34de9
#
_entry.id   acac28b1aeacb760a82ec3fcd9f34de9
#
_cell.length_a   1.000
_cell.length_b   1.000
_cell.length_c   1.000
_cell.angle_alpha   90.00
_cell.angle_beta   90.00
_cell.angle_gamma   90.00
#
_symmetry.space_group_name_H-M   'P 1'
#
loop_
_entity.id
_entity.type
_entity.pdbx_description
1 polymer ?
#
loop_
_entity_poly.entity_id
_entity_poly.type
_entity_poly.pdbx_seq_one_letter_code
_entity_poly.pdbx_strand_id
1 'polypeptide(L)'
;MPEIHVSPENMAQYRRVMADAGLCVEPASLPQIRAVAALRAGKIDGVFAGQDDFPELVDIPVVPGEVVLGKLPGLLIVRKGPVTGFDDLDNEVLGVPLGATWPRKLIAGYANIVRVPRGAEMLKEMLREGRIDAMLLDGYSLNWAGGVPDGYKAIPVATITVHSWLRAEFAEHIPKFDQGTRAYLKAVQEEE
;
A
#
# COMPACT_ATOMS: atom_id res chain seq x y z
N MET A 1 -4.39 -5.23 -4.95
CA MET A 1 -5.05 -3.99 -4.52
C MET A 1 -6.17 -3.70 -5.49
N PRO A 2 -7.38 -3.34 -5.04
CA PRO A 2 -8.39 -2.84 -5.95
C PRO A 2 -7.83 -1.60 -6.66
N GLU A 3 -8.15 -1.44 -7.94
CA GLU A 3 -7.82 -0.22 -8.67
C GLU A 3 -8.53 0.94 -7.97
N ILE A 4 -7.76 1.85 -7.37
CA ILE A 4 -8.31 3.10 -6.89
C ILE A 4 -8.63 3.91 -8.15
N HIS A 5 -9.89 3.88 -8.55
CA HIS A 5 -10.37 4.76 -9.59
C HIS A 5 -10.35 6.19 -9.06
N VAL A 6 -9.28 6.92 -9.40
CA VAL A 6 -9.23 8.35 -9.14
C VAL A 6 -10.20 9.02 -10.10
N SER A 7 -11.19 9.73 -9.57
CA SER A 7 -12.16 10.41 -10.40
C SER A 7 -11.51 11.49 -11.28
N PRO A 8 -12.08 11.82 -12.46
CA PRO A 8 -11.57 12.92 -13.28
C PRO A 8 -11.53 14.26 -12.51
N GLU A 9 -12.47 14.48 -11.59
CA GLU A 9 -12.52 15.66 -10.74
C GLU A 9 -11.30 15.71 -9.81
N ASN A 10 -10.98 14.61 -9.14
CA ASN A 10 -9.80 14.49 -8.25
C ASN A 10 -8.50 14.71 -9.02
N MET A 11 -8.39 14.20 -10.26
CA MET A 11 -7.22 14.46 -11.11
C MET A 11 -7.11 15.93 -11.51
N ALA A 12 -8.24 16.57 -11.86
CA ALA A 12 -8.26 17.98 -12.19
C ALA A 12 -7.90 18.86 -10.98
N GLN A 13 -8.41 18.52 -9.79
CA GLN A 13 -8.07 19.20 -8.54
C GLN A 13 -6.59 19.04 -8.22
N TYR A 14 -6.04 17.81 -8.32
CA TYR A 14 -4.61 17.55 -8.10
C TYR A 14 -3.73 18.36 -9.05
N ARG A 15 -4.07 18.39 -10.36
CA ARG A 15 -3.37 19.22 -11.35
C ARG A 15 -3.35 20.71 -10.97
N ARG A 16 -4.49 21.23 -10.51
CA ARG A 16 -4.63 22.65 -10.11
C ARG A 16 -3.73 22.98 -8.93
N VAL A 17 -3.81 22.21 -7.83
CA VAL A 17 -3.01 22.50 -6.64
C VAL A 17 -1.50 22.33 -6.88
N MET A 18 -1.11 21.43 -7.78
CA MET A 18 0.29 21.30 -8.18
C MET A 18 0.75 22.50 -9.03
N ALA A 19 -0.10 23.02 -9.91
CA ALA A 19 0.18 24.24 -10.68
C ALA A 19 0.34 25.47 -9.76
N ASP A 20 -0.50 25.59 -8.74
CA ASP A 20 -0.40 26.64 -7.72
C ASP A 20 0.90 26.53 -6.89
N ALA A 21 1.42 25.33 -6.70
CA ALA A 21 2.74 25.09 -6.11
C ALA A 21 3.92 25.28 -7.08
N GLY A 22 3.64 25.67 -8.34
CA GLY A 22 4.64 25.92 -9.39
C GLY A 22 5.19 24.64 -10.04
N LEU A 23 4.36 23.59 -10.12
CA LEU A 23 4.65 22.34 -10.82
C LEU A 23 3.63 22.05 -11.90
N CYS A 24 4.09 21.78 -13.11
CA CYS A 24 3.24 21.29 -14.20
C CYS A 24 3.17 19.75 -14.10
N VAL A 25 2.08 19.24 -13.53
CA VAL A 25 1.87 17.81 -13.31
C VAL A 25 0.67 17.33 -14.12
N GLU A 26 0.84 16.22 -14.83
CA GLU A 26 -0.23 15.53 -15.54
C GLU A 26 -0.53 14.20 -14.86
N PRO A 27 -1.55 14.11 -14.00
CA PRO A 27 -1.88 12.88 -13.31
C PRO A 27 -2.50 11.85 -14.27
N ALA A 28 -2.10 10.58 -14.11
CA ALA A 28 -2.63 9.46 -14.86
C ALA A 28 -2.97 8.31 -13.91
N SER A 29 -4.12 7.68 -14.11
CA SER A 29 -4.50 6.47 -13.38
C SER A 29 -3.89 5.24 -14.06
N LEU A 30 -3.04 4.52 -13.33
CA LEU A 30 -2.39 3.30 -13.80
C LEU A 30 -2.50 2.20 -12.74
N PRO A 31 -2.77 0.95 -13.13
CA PRO A 31 -2.60 -0.19 -12.24
C PRO A 31 -1.15 -0.23 -11.70
N GLN A 32 -0.97 -0.62 -10.44
CA GLN A 32 0.33 -0.57 -9.74
C GLN A 32 1.48 -1.19 -10.56
N ILE A 33 1.27 -2.38 -11.14
CA ILE A 33 2.28 -3.06 -11.96
C ILE A 33 2.68 -2.22 -13.17
N ARG A 34 1.72 -1.54 -13.80
CA ARG A 34 1.97 -0.66 -14.96
C ARG A 34 2.66 0.63 -14.52
N ALA A 35 2.27 1.19 -13.38
CA ALA A 35 2.94 2.37 -12.81
C ALA A 35 4.42 2.08 -12.52
N VAL A 36 4.73 0.95 -11.88
CA VAL A 36 6.11 0.50 -11.63
C VAL A 36 6.89 0.35 -12.94
N ALA A 37 6.31 -0.32 -13.93
CA ALA A 37 6.96 -0.49 -15.25
C ALA A 37 7.18 0.86 -15.98
N ALA A 38 6.19 1.76 -15.91
CA ALA A 38 6.28 3.09 -16.52
C ALA A 38 7.33 3.97 -15.84
N LEU A 39 7.43 3.91 -14.49
CA LEU A 39 8.43 4.63 -13.72
C LEU A 39 9.86 4.15 -14.06
N ARG A 40 10.07 2.83 -14.12
CA ARG A 40 11.35 2.23 -14.55
C ARG A 40 11.75 2.66 -15.95
N ALA A 41 10.78 2.75 -16.84
CA ALA A 41 11.00 3.13 -18.23
C ALA A 41 11.12 4.65 -18.46
N GLY A 42 11.02 5.47 -17.41
CA GLY A 42 11.05 6.93 -17.52
C GLY A 42 9.84 7.52 -18.25
N LYS A 43 8.72 6.81 -18.29
CA LYS A 43 7.46 7.27 -18.90
C LYS A 43 6.60 8.09 -17.96
N ILE A 44 6.84 7.97 -16.65
CA ILE A 44 6.28 8.81 -15.60
C ILE A 44 7.42 9.20 -14.63
N ASP A 45 7.26 10.33 -13.99
CA ASP A 45 8.28 10.96 -13.14
C ASP A 45 8.12 10.60 -11.67
N GLY A 46 6.93 10.12 -11.29
CA GLY A 46 6.62 9.74 -9.92
C GLY A 46 5.32 8.97 -9.77
N VAL A 47 5.02 8.59 -8.53
CA VAL A 47 3.74 8.00 -8.11
C VAL A 47 3.19 8.76 -6.93
N PHE A 48 1.88 8.95 -6.90
CA PHE A 48 1.20 9.66 -5.80
C PHE A 48 1.26 8.88 -4.49
N ALA A 49 1.11 7.54 -4.52
CA ALA A 49 1.07 6.72 -3.32
C ALA A 49 1.90 5.44 -3.49
N GLY A 50 2.90 5.28 -2.66
CA GLY A 50 3.72 4.09 -2.52
C GLY A 50 4.08 3.86 -1.05
N GLN A 51 4.23 2.59 -0.68
CA GLN A 51 4.61 2.20 0.68
C GLN A 51 6.12 2.43 0.93
N ASP A 52 6.57 2.35 2.18
CA ASP A 52 7.96 2.60 2.58
C ASP A 52 8.99 1.72 1.82
N ASP A 53 8.58 0.55 1.38
CA ASP A 53 9.40 -0.38 0.61
C ASP A 53 9.33 -0.19 -0.92
N PHE A 54 8.70 0.90 -1.38
CA PHE A 54 8.56 1.23 -2.79
C PHE A 54 9.90 1.27 -3.55
N PRO A 55 11.02 1.78 -2.99
CA PRO A 55 12.33 1.72 -3.65
C PRO A 55 12.77 0.29 -4.00
N GLU A 56 12.51 -0.67 -3.11
CA GLU A 56 12.84 -2.10 -3.36
C GLU A 56 11.97 -2.70 -4.49
N LEU A 57 10.76 -2.17 -4.66
CA LEU A 57 9.83 -2.61 -5.69
C LEU A 57 10.20 -2.08 -7.06
N VAL A 58 10.62 -0.80 -7.16
CA VAL A 58 10.89 -0.16 -8.45
C VAL A 58 12.29 -0.39 -8.99
N ASP A 59 13.26 -0.74 -8.12
CA ASP A 59 14.64 -1.06 -8.50
C ASP A 59 15.32 0.02 -9.37
N ILE A 60 14.98 1.28 -9.09
CA ILE A 60 15.62 2.49 -9.62
C ILE A 60 15.74 3.52 -8.50
N PRO A 61 16.64 4.50 -8.59
CA PRO A 61 16.72 5.59 -7.62
C PRO A 61 15.43 6.41 -7.58
N VAL A 62 14.77 6.45 -6.42
CA VAL A 62 13.59 7.26 -6.14
C VAL A 62 13.73 7.96 -4.79
N VAL A 63 13.06 9.07 -4.62
CA VAL A 63 13.05 9.86 -3.38
C VAL A 63 11.61 10.02 -2.89
N PRO A 64 11.35 9.86 -1.59
CA PRO A 64 10.02 10.09 -1.02
C PRO A 64 9.73 11.58 -0.88
N GLY A 65 8.46 11.95 -1.04
CA GLY A 65 7.95 13.20 -0.48
C GLY A 65 7.96 13.12 1.06
N GLU A 66 8.13 14.26 1.73
CA GLU A 66 8.11 14.34 3.20
C GLU A 66 6.70 14.20 3.77
N VAL A 67 5.67 14.42 2.93
CA VAL A 67 4.27 14.33 3.35
C VAL A 67 3.86 12.87 3.50
N VAL A 68 3.47 12.49 4.71
CA VAL A 68 2.84 11.20 4.97
C VAL A 68 1.38 11.27 4.49
N LEU A 69 1.06 10.52 3.44
CA LEU A 69 -0.30 10.43 2.89
C LEU A 69 -1.24 9.62 3.78
N GLY A 70 -0.68 8.65 4.52
CA GLY A 70 -1.42 7.83 5.45
C GLY A 70 -0.55 6.79 6.14
N LYS A 71 -1.11 6.25 7.23
CA LYS A 71 -0.55 5.11 7.95
C LYS A 71 -1.58 4.01 8.03
N LEU A 72 -1.22 2.83 7.62
CA LEU A 72 -2.09 1.65 7.62
C LEU A 72 -1.49 0.59 8.55
N PRO A 73 -2.31 -0.09 9.37
CA PRO A 73 -1.81 -1.25 10.11
C PRO A 73 -1.58 -2.42 9.17
N GLY A 74 -0.41 -3.05 9.26
CA GLY A 74 -0.18 -4.40 8.79
C GLY A 74 -0.72 -5.36 9.83
N LEU A 75 -1.65 -6.24 9.45
CA LEU A 75 -2.44 -7.07 10.34
C LEU A 75 -2.15 -8.54 10.12
N LEU A 76 -1.92 -9.25 11.22
CA LEU A 76 -1.98 -10.71 11.29
C LEU A 76 -3.38 -11.12 11.70
N ILE A 77 -4.06 -11.90 10.86
CA ILE A 77 -5.38 -12.44 11.14
C ILE A 77 -5.24 -13.91 11.47
N VAL A 78 -5.64 -14.28 12.68
CA VAL A 78 -5.54 -15.64 13.24
C VAL A 78 -6.85 -16.02 13.93
N ARG A 79 -7.07 -17.33 14.13
CA ARG A 79 -8.16 -17.82 14.97
C ARG A 79 -8.05 -17.23 16.38
N LYS A 80 -9.18 -16.89 17.00
CA LYS A 80 -9.22 -16.45 18.40
C LYS A 80 -8.58 -17.51 19.29
N GLY A 81 -7.61 -17.10 20.11
CA GLY A 81 -6.83 -18.00 20.94
C GLY A 81 -5.58 -17.28 21.50
N PRO A 82 -4.53 -18.03 21.88
CA PRO A 82 -3.37 -17.52 22.60
C PRO A 82 -2.45 -16.63 21.77
N VAL A 83 -2.40 -16.80 20.43
CA VAL A 83 -1.51 -16.01 19.54
C VAL A 83 -1.70 -14.53 19.76
N THR A 84 -0.63 -13.78 20.07
CA THR A 84 -0.63 -12.35 20.35
C THR A 84 0.21 -11.53 19.36
N GLY A 85 1.03 -12.19 18.55
CA GLY A 85 1.92 -11.58 17.58
C GLY A 85 2.40 -12.56 16.52
N PHE A 86 3.21 -12.06 15.59
CA PHE A 86 3.81 -12.89 14.55
C PHE A 86 4.78 -13.94 15.10
N ASP A 87 5.51 -13.58 16.16
CA ASP A 87 6.53 -14.44 16.78
C ASP A 87 5.93 -15.66 17.52
N ASP A 88 4.60 -15.66 17.73
CA ASP A 88 3.89 -16.81 18.30
C ASP A 88 3.54 -17.87 17.25
N LEU A 89 3.78 -17.61 15.97
CA LEU A 89 3.58 -18.57 14.88
C LEU A 89 4.82 -19.46 14.75
N ASP A 90 4.59 -20.76 14.61
CA ASP A 90 5.66 -21.76 14.46
C ASP A 90 5.56 -22.48 13.09
N ASN A 91 4.53 -23.28 12.91
CA ASN A 91 4.35 -24.10 11.72
C ASN A 91 3.04 -23.83 10.97
N GLU A 92 2.31 -22.82 11.36
CA GLU A 92 1.04 -22.42 10.75
C GLU A 92 1.24 -22.10 9.26
N VAL A 93 0.27 -22.47 8.44
CA VAL A 93 0.27 -22.09 7.03
C VAL A 93 -0.17 -20.64 6.90
N LEU A 94 0.76 -19.75 6.54
CA LEU A 94 0.55 -18.31 6.45
C LEU A 94 0.20 -17.87 5.03
N GLY A 95 -1.00 -17.34 4.85
CA GLY A 95 -1.45 -16.75 3.59
C GLY A 95 -1.00 -15.29 3.44
N VAL A 96 -0.46 -14.94 2.27
CA VAL A 96 -0.01 -13.58 1.94
C VAL A 96 -0.47 -13.20 0.53
N PRO A 97 -0.95 -11.98 0.28
CA PRO A 97 -1.28 -11.56 -1.08
C PRO A 97 -0.05 -11.58 -1.98
N LEU A 98 -0.20 -12.08 -3.20
CA LEU A 98 0.86 -12.00 -4.20
C LEU A 98 1.12 -10.52 -4.54
N GLY A 99 2.39 -10.11 -4.46
CA GLY A 99 2.80 -8.73 -4.70
C GLY A 99 2.75 -7.81 -3.47
N ALA A 100 2.25 -8.26 -2.31
CA ALA A 100 2.43 -7.52 -1.07
C ALA A 100 3.91 -7.49 -0.69
N THR A 101 4.45 -6.31 -0.51
CA THR A 101 5.88 -6.09 -0.22
C THR A 101 6.13 -5.83 1.26
N TRP A 102 5.21 -5.12 1.94
CA TRP A 102 5.36 -4.75 3.35
C TRP A 102 5.65 -5.91 4.31
N PRO A 103 5.14 -7.17 4.10
CA PRO A 103 5.42 -8.23 5.04
C PRO A 103 6.77 -8.92 4.81
N ARG A 104 7.52 -8.57 3.76
CA ARG A 104 8.77 -9.26 3.37
C ARG A 104 9.76 -9.43 4.53
N LYS A 105 10.02 -8.34 5.28
CA LYS A 105 10.95 -8.37 6.42
C LYS A 105 10.39 -9.20 7.57
N LEU A 106 9.09 -9.07 7.83
CA LEU A 106 8.39 -9.80 8.89
C LEU A 106 8.42 -11.32 8.67
N ILE A 107 8.20 -11.76 7.43
CA ILE A 107 8.14 -13.18 7.07
C ILE A 107 9.48 -13.75 6.61
N ALA A 108 10.58 -13.00 6.74
CA ALA A 108 11.90 -13.49 6.37
C ALA A 108 12.28 -14.72 7.22
N GLY A 109 12.51 -15.85 6.56
CA GLY A 109 12.83 -17.11 7.24
C GLY A 109 11.62 -17.95 7.67
N TYR A 110 10.38 -17.45 7.53
CA TYR A 110 9.19 -18.25 7.78
C TYR A 110 8.96 -19.26 6.65
N ALA A 111 8.79 -20.53 6.97
CA ALA A 111 8.83 -21.60 5.96
C ALA A 111 7.49 -21.81 5.24
N ASN A 112 6.37 -21.75 5.97
CA ASN A 112 5.05 -22.17 5.47
C ASN A 112 4.23 -21.01 4.91
N ILE A 113 4.65 -20.44 3.76
CA ILE A 113 3.98 -19.31 3.14
C ILE A 113 3.23 -19.73 1.88
N VAL A 114 1.96 -19.34 1.79
CA VAL A 114 1.14 -19.46 0.59
C VAL A 114 0.84 -18.06 0.03
N ARG A 115 1.25 -17.80 -1.21
CA ARG A 115 1.00 -16.53 -1.90
C ARG A 115 -0.18 -16.67 -2.84
N VAL A 116 -1.18 -15.77 -2.70
CA VAL A 116 -2.43 -15.85 -3.47
C VAL A 116 -2.64 -14.65 -4.39
N PRO A 117 -3.07 -14.88 -5.63
CA PRO A 117 -3.20 -13.80 -6.63
C PRO A 117 -4.44 -12.92 -6.45
N ARG A 118 -5.51 -13.43 -5.85
CA ARG A 118 -6.78 -12.68 -5.66
C ARG A 118 -6.87 -11.95 -4.32
N GLY A 119 -5.73 -11.74 -3.64
CA GLY A 119 -5.65 -10.90 -2.45
C GLY A 119 -6.55 -11.35 -1.29
N ALA A 120 -7.19 -10.37 -0.62
CA ALA A 120 -7.90 -10.57 0.64
C ALA A 120 -9.09 -11.53 0.53
N GLU A 121 -9.85 -11.51 -0.55
CA GLU A 121 -11.02 -12.39 -0.72
C GLU A 121 -10.62 -13.87 -0.74
N MET A 122 -9.61 -14.21 -1.55
CA MET A 122 -9.12 -15.59 -1.62
C MET A 122 -8.50 -16.05 -0.31
N LEU A 123 -7.78 -15.17 0.37
CA LEU A 123 -7.21 -15.49 1.69
C LEU A 123 -8.30 -15.78 2.72
N LYS A 124 -9.36 -14.99 2.76
CA LYS A 124 -10.50 -15.23 3.67
C LYS A 124 -11.23 -16.54 3.36
N GLU A 125 -11.37 -16.88 2.09
CA GLU A 125 -11.93 -18.17 1.66
C GLU A 125 -11.07 -19.32 2.14
N MET A 126 -9.76 -19.28 1.86
CA MET A 126 -8.81 -20.31 2.29
C MET A 126 -8.73 -20.45 3.81
N LEU A 127 -8.82 -19.32 4.55
CA LEU A 127 -8.82 -19.33 6.01
C LEU A 127 -10.08 -20.02 6.56
N ARG A 128 -11.27 -19.76 5.96
CA ARG A 128 -12.52 -20.43 6.33
C ARG A 128 -12.54 -21.93 6.01
N GLU A 129 -11.89 -22.32 4.92
CA GLU A 129 -11.76 -23.72 4.51
C GLU A 129 -10.65 -24.48 5.27
N GLY A 130 -9.89 -23.81 6.14
CA GLY A 130 -8.78 -24.41 6.87
C GLY A 130 -7.57 -24.77 5.97
N ARG A 131 -7.44 -24.13 4.81
CA ARG A 131 -6.31 -24.31 3.90
C ARG A 131 -5.11 -23.44 4.26
N ILE A 132 -5.33 -22.43 5.07
CA ILE A 132 -4.33 -21.62 5.77
C ILE A 132 -4.79 -21.42 7.21
N ASP A 133 -3.85 -21.24 8.14
CA ASP A 133 -4.11 -21.04 9.56
C ASP A 133 -4.11 -19.57 9.96
N ALA A 134 -3.36 -18.77 9.22
CA ALA A 134 -3.21 -17.34 9.42
C ALA A 134 -3.10 -16.61 8.09
N MET A 135 -3.35 -15.29 8.09
CA MET A 135 -3.10 -14.44 6.92
C MET A 135 -2.59 -13.06 7.32
N LEU A 136 -1.74 -12.48 6.45
CA LEU A 136 -1.29 -11.09 6.55
C LEU A 136 -2.02 -10.21 5.55
N LEU A 137 -2.66 -9.14 6.04
CA LEU A 137 -3.33 -8.13 5.22
C LEU A 137 -3.04 -6.74 5.78
N ASP A 138 -3.01 -5.74 4.93
CA ASP A 138 -3.11 -4.36 5.39
C ASP A 138 -4.56 -4.03 5.80
N GLY A 139 -4.71 -3.03 6.69
CA GLY A 139 -6.01 -2.65 7.23
C GLY A 139 -7.02 -2.22 6.18
N TYR A 140 -6.56 -1.57 5.09
CA TYR A 140 -7.43 -1.17 4.00
C TYR A 140 -7.99 -2.39 3.24
N SER A 141 -7.11 -3.30 2.83
CA SER A 141 -7.50 -4.53 2.13
C SER A 141 -8.44 -5.40 2.97
N LEU A 142 -8.19 -5.49 4.28
CA LEU A 142 -9.05 -6.22 5.20
C LEU A 142 -10.45 -5.60 5.31
N ASN A 143 -10.51 -4.28 5.46
CA ASN A 143 -11.78 -3.55 5.55
C ASN A 143 -12.61 -3.67 4.27
N TRP A 144 -11.96 -3.49 3.12
CA TRP A 144 -12.59 -3.65 1.80
C TRP A 144 -13.17 -5.05 1.59
N ALA A 145 -12.49 -6.09 2.09
CA ALA A 145 -12.98 -7.47 2.06
C ALA A 145 -14.05 -7.77 3.13
N GLY A 146 -14.64 -6.76 3.79
CA GLY A 146 -15.68 -6.93 4.78
C GLY A 146 -15.17 -7.30 6.18
N GLY A 147 -13.95 -6.87 6.53
CA GLY A 147 -13.39 -6.97 7.88
C GLY A 147 -12.93 -8.36 8.30
N VAL A 148 -12.73 -8.52 9.61
CA VAL A 148 -12.24 -9.76 10.23
C VAL A 148 -13.32 -10.84 10.19
N PRO A 149 -13.04 -12.07 9.73
CA PRO A 149 -14.02 -13.16 9.74
C PRO A 149 -14.43 -13.56 11.16
N ASP A 150 -15.64 -14.08 11.32
CA ASP A 150 -16.13 -14.60 12.60
C ASP A 150 -15.22 -15.72 13.11
N GLY A 151 -14.94 -15.70 14.42
CA GLY A 151 -14.04 -16.65 15.07
C GLY A 151 -12.55 -16.31 14.95
N TYR A 152 -12.20 -15.22 14.23
CA TYR A 152 -10.82 -14.73 14.08
C TYR A 152 -10.63 -13.41 14.80
N LYS A 153 -9.35 -13.01 14.95
CA LYS A 153 -8.92 -11.69 15.45
C LYS A 153 -7.83 -11.14 14.56
N ALA A 154 -7.74 -9.80 14.49
CA ALA A 154 -6.68 -9.09 13.83
C ALA A 154 -5.71 -8.53 14.87
N ILE A 155 -4.42 -8.75 14.67
CA ILE A 155 -3.33 -8.31 15.53
C ILE A 155 -2.45 -7.38 14.71
N PRO A 156 -2.25 -6.11 15.10
CA PRO A 156 -1.30 -5.22 14.44
C PRO A 156 0.13 -5.76 14.62
N VAL A 157 0.83 -5.99 13.50
CA VAL A 157 2.20 -6.52 13.47
C VAL A 157 3.17 -5.60 12.73
N ALA A 158 2.65 -4.59 12.04
CA ALA A 158 3.44 -3.57 11.35
C ALA A 158 2.66 -2.26 11.22
N THR A 159 3.37 -1.16 11.02
CA THR A 159 2.82 0.09 10.51
C THR A 159 3.35 0.30 9.10
N ILE A 160 2.45 0.48 8.14
CA ILE A 160 2.75 0.73 6.75
C ILE A 160 2.56 2.22 6.51
N THR A 161 3.63 2.95 6.19
CA THR A 161 3.55 4.37 5.86
C THR A 161 3.45 4.53 4.35
N VAL A 162 2.63 5.47 3.91
CA VAL A 162 2.42 5.76 2.49
C VAL A 162 2.93 7.16 2.19
N HIS A 163 3.79 7.27 1.19
CA HIS A 163 4.35 8.51 0.67
C HIS A 163 4.12 8.63 -0.83
N SER A 164 4.23 9.85 -1.35
CA SER A 164 4.49 10.04 -2.77
C SER A 164 5.97 9.81 -3.06
N TRP A 165 6.28 9.38 -4.27
CA TRP A 165 7.65 9.06 -4.70
C TRP A 165 7.94 9.71 -6.05
N LEU A 166 9.08 10.34 -6.17
CA LEU A 166 9.61 10.87 -7.43
C LEU A 166 10.88 10.11 -7.81
N ARG A 167 11.18 10.03 -9.10
CA ARG A 167 12.50 9.61 -9.57
C ARG A 167 13.54 10.56 -9.01
N ALA A 168 14.72 10.03 -8.63
CA ALA A 168 15.74 10.81 -7.90
C ALA A 168 16.24 12.05 -8.68
N GLU A 169 16.16 12.02 -10.01
CA GLU A 169 16.51 13.18 -10.87
C GLU A 169 15.59 14.40 -10.65
N PHE A 170 14.41 14.20 -10.05
CA PHE A 170 13.45 15.25 -9.69
C PHE A 170 13.46 15.62 -8.20
N ALA A 171 14.49 15.22 -7.46
CA ALA A 171 14.61 15.48 -6.02
C ALA A 171 14.50 16.98 -5.66
N GLU A 172 15.01 17.87 -6.52
CA GLU A 172 14.91 19.32 -6.31
C GLU A 172 13.48 19.85 -6.28
N HIS A 173 12.53 19.11 -6.83
CA HIS A 173 11.12 19.49 -6.88
C HIS A 173 10.32 19.04 -5.64
N ILE A 174 10.91 18.22 -4.74
CA ILE A 174 10.24 17.71 -3.53
C ILE A 174 9.55 18.81 -2.71
N PRO A 175 10.19 19.96 -2.41
CA PRO A 175 9.54 20.99 -1.60
C PRO A 175 8.24 21.52 -2.21
N LYS A 176 8.22 21.75 -3.53
CA LYS A 176 7.01 22.20 -4.25
C LYS A 176 5.98 21.09 -4.36
N PHE A 177 6.44 19.88 -4.61
CA PHE A 177 5.60 18.69 -4.68
C PHE A 177 4.87 18.44 -3.36
N ASP A 178 5.57 18.54 -2.24
CA ASP A 178 5.00 18.44 -0.90
C ASP A 178 4.03 19.57 -0.58
N GLN A 179 4.32 20.79 -1.03
CA GLN A 179 3.39 21.91 -0.90
C GLN A 179 2.05 21.60 -1.60
N GLY A 180 2.11 21.17 -2.86
CA GLY A 180 0.93 20.79 -3.63
C GLY A 180 0.20 19.59 -3.02
N THR A 181 0.95 18.59 -2.54
CA THR A 181 0.37 17.41 -1.87
C THR A 181 -0.39 17.80 -0.61
N ARG A 182 0.15 18.67 0.25
CA ARG A 182 -0.56 19.17 1.44
C ARG A 182 -1.85 19.93 1.07
N ALA A 183 -1.78 20.77 0.03
CA ALA A 183 -2.95 21.49 -0.46
C ALA A 183 -4.04 20.54 -0.99
N TYR A 184 -3.65 19.49 -1.72
CA TYR A 184 -4.56 18.47 -2.21
C TYR A 184 -5.24 17.70 -1.06
N LEU A 185 -4.48 17.22 -0.08
CA LEU A 185 -5.04 16.49 1.06
C LEU A 185 -6.03 17.35 1.86
N LYS A 186 -5.72 18.64 2.03
CA LYS A 186 -6.63 19.58 2.69
C LYS A 186 -7.94 19.73 1.92
N ALA A 187 -7.85 19.91 0.61
CA ALA A 187 -9.02 20.10 -0.24
C ALA A 187 -9.94 18.86 -0.26
N VAL A 188 -9.36 17.65 -0.28
CA VAL A 188 -10.16 16.41 -0.21
C VAL A 188 -10.87 16.26 1.14
N GLN A 189 -10.24 16.66 2.25
CA GLN A 189 -10.86 16.60 3.58
C GLN A 189 -12.00 17.62 3.79
N GLU A 190 -12.02 18.72 3.04
CA GLU A 190 -13.07 19.74 3.11
C GLU A 190 -14.31 19.37 2.28
N GLU A 191 -14.21 18.35 1.40
CA GLU A 191 -15.30 17.85 0.55
C GLU A 191 -16.05 16.65 1.15
N GLU A 192 -15.54 16.02 2.23
CA GLU A 192 -16.18 14.92 2.99
C GLU A 192 -17.08 15.47 4.11
#